data_abcaf2a6ccfb0d37f79f3b77c096a768
#
_entry.id   abcaf2a6ccfb0d37f79f3b77c096a768
#
_cell.length_a   1.000
_cell.length_b   1.000
_cell.length_c   1.000
_cell.angle_alpha   90.00
_cell.angle_beta   90.00
_cell.angle_gamma   90.00
#
_symmetry.space_group_name_H-M   'P 1'
#
loop_
_entity.id
_entity.type
_entity.pdbx_description
1 polymer ?
#
loop_
_entity_poly.entity_id
_entity_poly.type
_entity_poly.pdbx_seq_one_letter_code
_entity_poly.pdbx_strand_id
1 'polypeptide(L)'
;MSLFKPIPFFSGPMVQSFMASFKSKADKSYGKNLEGEWRSVRTKKGVTLLARIHDVPSPKGIVILVHGWEGSIHSSYIIRTTKHFLAKDYSVYRLNLRDHGDTHHLNEGIFNGSLLEETYDAVLTLAKSVKSKLPVYLAGFSLGGNFVLRMAGKHSTAKAEEKIPGLKHCFAFSPALDPKRATIKMDEHPFLRKYFLNSWKSSLEKKGQLFPHLYSFHDLDKYQSVMELTEKMVKEFSQFRSVDEYFLSYTLSDLFFRTIKVPTTILTSMDDPVIPWKEFTEIPSSAYIDVVIEAKGGHCGFIEDWKRSSYYWRIMEKKMG
;
A
#
# COMPACT_ATOMS: atom_id res chain seq x y z
N MET A 1 5.56 6.40 26.50
CA MET A 1 6.77 6.94 25.82
C MET A 1 6.89 6.31 24.45
N SER A 2 7.18 7.13 23.41
CA SER A 2 7.45 6.63 22.06
C SER A 2 8.59 5.63 22.07
N LEU A 3 8.42 4.48 21.39
CA LEU A 3 9.47 3.49 21.22
C LEU A 3 10.29 3.73 19.94
N PHE A 4 9.77 4.59 19.05
CA PHE A 4 10.45 5.01 17.84
C PHE A 4 11.55 6.04 18.14
N LYS A 5 12.74 5.79 17.65
CA LYS A 5 13.90 6.68 17.81
C LYS A 5 14.51 6.95 16.43
N PRO A 6 14.16 8.06 15.78
CA PRO A 6 14.77 8.42 14.49
C PRO A 6 16.26 8.72 14.63
N ILE A 7 17.01 8.56 13.54
CA ILE A 7 18.42 8.94 13.46
C ILE A 7 18.55 10.43 13.88
N PRO A 8 19.45 10.78 14.81
CA PRO A 8 19.71 12.18 15.14
C PRO A 8 19.96 13.02 13.88
N PHE A 9 19.42 14.24 13.83
CA PHE A 9 19.46 15.18 12.70
C PHE A 9 18.69 14.75 11.43
N PHE A 10 18.25 13.49 11.32
CA PHE A 10 17.47 12.98 10.17
C PHE A 10 16.02 12.65 10.53
N SER A 11 15.49 13.35 11.54
CA SER A 11 14.14 13.13 12.05
C SER A 11 13.07 13.96 11.35
N GLY A 12 13.44 14.83 10.40
CA GLY A 12 12.47 15.66 9.67
C GLY A 12 11.54 14.82 8.76
N PRO A 13 10.26 15.24 8.61
CA PRO A 13 9.24 14.45 7.91
C PRO A 13 9.61 14.14 6.46
N MET A 14 10.09 15.12 5.71
CA MET A 14 10.51 14.91 4.32
C MET A 14 11.74 14.01 4.22
N VAL A 15 12.68 14.14 5.17
CA VAL A 15 13.88 13.30 5.20
C VAL A 15 13.51 11.85 5.48
N GLN A 16 12.66 11.59 6.47
CA GLN A 16 12.17 10.26 6.79
C GLN A 16 11.43 9.63 5.59
N SER A 17 10.51 10.38 4.97
CA SER A 17 9.77 9.94 3.79
C SER A 17 10.70 9.65 2.60
N PHE A 18 11.67 10.52 2.37
CA PHE A 18 12.67 10.35 1.32
C PHE A 18 13.56 9.12 1.57
N MET A 19 14.07 8.94 2.78
CA MET A 19 14.89 7.78 3.14
C MET A 19 14.15 6.45 2.97
N ALA A 20 12.84 6.43 3.20
CA ALA A 20 12.01 5.26 2.96
C ALA A 20 11.90 4.92 1.47
N SER A 21 11.71 5.94 0.63
CA SER A 21 11.42 5.79 -0.81
C SER A 21 12.68 5.77 -1.68
N PHE A 22 13.79 6.37 -1.22
CA PHE A 22 15.03 6.46 -1.97
C PHE A 22 15.65 5.10 -2.27
N LYS A 23 15.85 4.84 -3.56
CA LYS A 23 16.52 3.61 -4.05
C LYS A 23 18.04 3.80 -4.02
N SER A 24 18.72 3.30 -2.99
CA SER A 24 20.19 3.22 -3.00
C SER A 24 20.70 2.26 -4.07
N LYS A 25 22.00 2.32 -4.36
CA LYS A 25 22.65 1.33 -5.23
C LYS A 25 22.47 -0.09 -4.70
N ALA A 26 22.55 -0.26 -3.37
CA ALA A 26 22.32 -1.55 -2.71
C ALA A 26 20.87 -2.03 -2.89
N ASP A 27 19.86 -1.17 -2.73
CA ASP A 27 18.45 -1.54 -2.97
C ASP A 27 18.21 -1.92 -4.42
N LYS A 28 18.83 -1.19 -5.37
CA LYS A 28 18.72 -1.49 -6.81
C LYS A 28 19.38 -2.83 -7.17
N SER A 29 20.59 -3.07 -6.68
CA SER A 29 21.30 -4.33 -6.88
C SER A 29 20.55 -5.48 -6.23
N TYR A 30 20.15 -5.30 -4.99
CA TYR A 30 19.43 -6.31 -4.24
C TYR A 30 18.06 -6.63 -4.87
N GLY A 31 17.30 -5.62 -5.29
CA GLY A 31 16.02 -5.82 -5.97
C GLY A 31 16.12 -6.58 -7.29
N LYS A 32 17.26 -6.44 -8.01
CA LYS A 32 17.56 -7.24 -9.22
C LYS A 32 17.95 -8.68 -8.90
N ASN A 33 18.68 -8.89 -7.80
CA ASN A 33 19.23 -10.18 -7.39
C ASN A 33 18.34 -10.92 -6.39
N LEU A 34 17.23 -10.30 -5.96
CA LEU A 34 16.26 -10.94 -5.08
C LEU A 34 15.48 -11.95 -5.91
N GLU A 35 16.01 -13.17 -5.95
CA GLU A 35 15.38 -14.30 -6.63
C GLU A 35 14.01 -14.58 -6.01
N GLY A 36 13.07 -14.97 -6.84
CA GLY A 36 11.71 -15.29 -6.44
C GLY A 36 10.89 -15.63 -7.69
N GLU A 37 9.80 -16.31 -7.52
CA GLU A 37 8.91 -16.70 -8.60
C GLU A 37 7.98 -15.56 -9.00
N TRP A 38 7.84 -15.30 -10.29
CA TRP A 38 6.76 -14.47 -10.81
C TRP A 38 5.46 -15.27 -10.82
N ARG A 39 4.41 -14.70 -10.24
CA ARG A 39 3.10 -15.31 -10.25
C ARG A 39 2.04 -14.35 -10.77
N SER A 40 1.47 -14.73 -11.89
CA SER A 40 0.26 -14.09 -12.43
C SER A 40 -0.94 -14.60 -11.66
N VAL A 41 -1.73 -13.70 -11.12
CA VAL A 41 -2.94 -14.01 -10.34
C VAL A 41 -4.14 -13.47 -11.08
N ARG A 42 -4.95 -14.38 -11.64
CA ARG A 42 -6.20 -14.03 -12.29
C ARG A 42 -7.33 -13.98 -11.27
N THR A 43 -8.00 -12.85 -11.16
CA THR A 43 -9.13 -12.65 -10.25
C THR A 43 -10.42 -13.24 -10.81
N LYS A 44 -11.46 -13.36 -9.98
CA LYS A 44 -12.79 -13.83 -10.40
C LYS A 44 -13.39 -13.02 -11.54
N LYS A 45 -13.10 -11.72 -11.62
CA LYS A 45 -13.56 -10.81 -12.67
C LYS A 45 -12.63 -10.77 -13.89
N GLY A 46 -11.68 -11.68 -14.00
CA GLY A 46 -10.80 -11.80 -15.16
C GLY A 46 -9.61 -10.81 -15.16
N VAL A 47 -9.47 -9.98 -14.15
CA VAL A 47 -8.33 -9.06 -13.98
C VAL A 47 -7.08 -9.88 -13.61
N THR A 48 -5.94 -9.54 -14.20
CA THR A 48 -4.67 -10.17 -13.91
C THR A 48 -3.78 -9.22 -13.10
N LEU A 49 -3.41 -9.63 -11.89
CA LEU A 49 -2.41 -8.95 -11.08
C LEU A 49 -1.11 -9.78 -11.02
N LEU A 50 0.01 -9.13 -10.81
CA LEU A 50 1.31 -9.76 -10.78
C LEU A 50 1.92 -9.71 -9.38
N ALA A 51 2.36 -10.86 -8.89
CA ALA A 51 3.06 -10.96 -7.62
C ALA A 51 4.48 -11.52 -7.81
N ARG A 52 5.36 -11.18 -6.87
CA ARG A 52 6.68 -11.80 -6.72
C ARG A 52 6.72 -12.61 -5.44
N ILE A 53 6.91 -13.90 -5.57
CA ILE A 53 6.85 -14.87 -4.48
C ILE A 53 8.27 -15.23 -4.04
N HIS A 54 8.52 -15.15 -2.74
CA HIS A 54 9.77 -15.57 -2.11
C HIS A 54 9.45 -16.57 -1.03
N ASP A 55 9.54 -17.83 -1.35
CA ASP A 55 9.37 -18.91 -0.38
C ASP A 55 10.70 -19.27 0.29
N VAL A 56 10.62 -19.58 1.58
CA VAL A 56 11.72 -20.17 2.33
C VAL A 56 11.38 -21.63 2.65
N PRO A 57 12.38 -22.52 2.87
CA PRO A 57 12.14 -23.96 3.00
C PRO A 57 11.19 -24.36 4.14
N SER A 58 11.26 -23.67 5.28
CA SER A 58 10.46 -23.96 6.47
C SER A 58 9.90 -22.65 7.05
N PRO A 59 8.90 -22.04 6.39
CA PRO A 59 8.43 -20.72 6.79
C PRO A 59 7.65 -20.76 8.10
N LYS A 60 7.92 -19.78 8.97
CA LYS A 60 7.12 -19.50 10.17
C LYS A 60 5.73 -18.94 9.82
N GLY A 61 5.60 -18.35 8.65
CA GLY A 61 4.38 -17.75 8.13
C GLY A 61 4.62 -17.04 6.82
N ILE A 62 3.61 -16.38 6.32
CA ILE A 62 3.65 -15.63 5.05
C ILE A 62 3.33 -14.18 5.29
N VAL A 63 4.17 -13.28 4.77
CA VAL A 63 3.93 -11.84 4.78
C VAL A 63 3.57 -11.41 3.36
N ILE A 64 2.35 -10.91 3.15
CA ILE A 64 1.91 -10.35 1.87
C ILE A 64 2.03 -8.82 1.97
N LEU A 65 2.81 -8.22 1.07
CA LEU A 65 3.11 -6.80 1.04
C LEU A 65 2.37 -6.10 -0.08
N VAL A 66 1.69 -4.99 0.25
CA VAL A 66 0.98 -4.11 -0.69
C VAL A 66 1.60 -2.72 -0.66
N HIS A 67 2.09 -2.27 -1.80
CA HIS A 67 2.75 -0.96 -1.94
C HIS A 67 1.76 0.21 -1.96
N GLY A 68 2.27 1.44 -1.80
CA GLY A 68 1.50 2.68 -1.94
C GLY A 68 1.27 3.10 -3.40
N TRP A 69 0.48 4.16 -3.57
CA TRP A 69 0.18 4.72 -4.89
C TRP A 69 1.46 5.14 -5.63
N GLU A 70 1.50 4.89 -6.94
CA GLU A 70 2.68 5.06 -7.83
C GLU A 70 3.95 4.32 -7.34
N GLY A 71 3.79 3.41 -6.39
CA GLY A 71 4.81 2.45 -5.99
C GLY A 71 4.78 1.16 -6.81
N SER A 72 5.53 0.16 -6.35
CA SER A 72 5.51 -1.19 -6.91
C SER A 72 6.15 -2.20 -5.97
N ILE A 73 6.18 -3.46 -6.35
CA ILE A 73 6.98 -4.51 -5.70
C ILE A 73 8.47 -4.17 -5.63
N HIS A 74 8.92 -3.16 -6.40
CA HIS A 74 10.31 -2.67 -6.43
C HIS A 74 10.53 -1.40 -5.61
N SER A 75 9.53 -0.92 -4.87
CA SER A 75 9.69 0.21 -3.94
C SER A 75 10.67 -0.16 -2.83
N SER A 76 11.52 0.79 -2.43
CA SER A 76 12.63 0.53 -1.48
C SER A 76 12.16 -0.03 -0.15
N TYR A 77 11.06 0.50 0.39
CA TYR A 77 10.48 0.00 1.65
C TYR A 77 9.93 -1.43 1.48
N ILE A 78 9.36 -1.79 0.32
CA ILE A 78 8.92 -3.15 0.01
C ILE A 78 10.12 -4.11 -0.07
N ILE A 79 11.16 -3.75 -0.81
CA ILE A 79 12.38 -4.56 -0.96
C ILE A 79 13.05 -4.79 0.41
N ARG A 80 13.22 -3.74 1.21
CA ARG A 80 13.86 -3.86 2.53
C ARG A 80 13.02 -4.69 3.50
N THR A 81 11.71 -4.50 3.51
CA THR A 81 10.79 -5.31 4.33
C THR A 81 10.82 -6.79 3.88
N THR A 82 10.88 -7.04 2.57
CA THR A 82 11.05 -8.40 2.05
C THR A 82 12.34 -9.04 2.58
N LYS A 83 13.49 -8.35 2.44
CA LYS A 83 14.78 -8.83 2.93
C LYS A 83 14.74 -9.14 4.43
N HIS A 84 14.15 -8.24 5.21
CA HIS A 84 14.07 -8.35 6.66
C HIS A 84 13.31 -9.63 7.08
N PHE A 85 12.13 -9.86 6.50
CA PHE A 85 11.30 -11.02 6.89
C PHE A 85 11.78 -12.34 6.30
N LEU A 86 12.41 -12.34 5.12
CA LEU A 86 13.10 -13.55 4.61
C LEU A 86 14.23 -13.99 5.57
N ALA A 87 15.00 -13.05 6.11
CA ALA A 87 16.05 -13.32 7.10
C ALA A 87 15.52 -13.79 8.47
N LYS A 88 14.20 -13.72 8.67
CA LYS A 88 13.49 -14.19 9.87
C LYS A 88 12.67 -15.47 9.62
N ASP A 89 12.91 -16.15 8.51
CA ASP A 89 12.22 -17.38 8.08
C ASP A 89 10.74 -17.19 7.78
N TYR A 90 10.33 -16.03 7.26
CA TYR A 90 9.00 -15.84 6.68
C TYR A 90 9.08 -15.86 5.16
N SER A 91 8.15 -16.56 4.51
CA SER A 91 7.91 -16.38 3.07
C SER A 91 7.31 -14.98 2.83
N VAL A 92 7.71 -14.30 1.76
CA VAL A 92 7.24 -12.94 1.48
C VAL A 92 6.70 -12.82 0.06
N TYR A 93 5.45 -12.39 -0.06
CA TYR A 93 4.74 -12.21 -1.32
C TYR A 93 4.51 -10.72 -1.55
N ARG A 94 5.06 -10.19 -2.63
CA ARG A 94 4.92 -8.78 -3.01
C ARG A 94 3.91 -8.67 -4.13
N LEU A 95 2.79 -7.99 -3.89
CA LEU A 95 1.72 -7.81 -4.88
C LEU A 95 1.83 -6.45 -5.55
N ASN A 96 1.85 -6.41 -6.89
CA ASN A 96 1.57 -5.20 -7.64
C ASN A 96 0.07 -4.97 -7.74
N LEU A 97 -0.36 -3.76 -7.41
CA LEU A 97 -1.68 -3.27 -7.80
C LEU A 97 -1.74 -3.08 -9.33
N ARG A 98 -2.95 -3.03 -9.90
CA ARG A 98 -3.16 -2.76 -11.33
C ARG A 98 -2.36 -1.52 -11.77
N ASP A 99 -1.80 -1.52 -12.96
CA ASP A 99 -1.04 -0.43 -13.59
C ASP A 99 0.15 0.11 -12.77
N HIS A 100 0.65 -0.66 -11.79
CA HIS A 100 1.84 -0.29 -11.03
C HIS A 100 3.04 -1.17 -11.41
N GLY A 101 4.23 -0.54 -11.38
CA GLY A 101 5.43 -1.17 -11.93
C GLY A 101 5.29 -1.41 -13.44
N ASP A 102 5.62 -2.62 -13.91
CA ASP A 102 5.56 -2.96 -15.34
C ASP A 102 4.31 -3.78 -15.71
N THR A 103 3.15 -3.50 -15.09
CA THR A 103 1.93 -4.31 -15.25
C THR A 103 0.83 -3.66 -16.09
N HIS A 104 1.05 -2.47 -16.66
CA HIS A 104 0.04 -1.71 -17.44
C HIS A 104 -0.55 -2.50 -18.62
N HIS A 105 0.21 -3.41 -19.21
CA HIS A 105 -0.20 -4.24 -20.34
C HIS A 105 -1.13 -5.41 -19.97
N LEU A 106 -1.26 -5.73 -18.68
CA LEU A 106 -2.00 -6.92 -18.25
C LEU A 106 -3.52 -6.75 -18.26
N ASN A 107 -4.01 -5.53 -18.20
CA ASN A 107 -5.44 -5.23 -18.14
C ASN A 107 -5.75 -3.98 -18.98
N GLU A 108 -6.91 -3.93 -19.59
CA GLU A 108 -7.36 -2.74 -20.31
C GLU A 108 -7.74 -1.61 -19.35
N GLY A 109 -8.53 -1.90 -18.33
CA GLY A 109 -9.01 -0.90 -17.37
C GLY A 109 -7.90 -0.21 -16.58
N ILE A 110 -8.11 1.08 -16.25
CA ILE A 110 -7.18 1.92 -15.49
C ILE A 110 -7.32 1.65 -13.99
N PHE A 111 -6.19 1.73 -13.28
CA PHE A 111 -6.18 1.69 -11.82
C PHE A 111 -6.93 2.88 -11.21
N ASN A 112 -7.67 2.60 -10.14
CA ASN A 112 -8.19 3.60 -9.22
C ASN A 112 -8.27 3.06 -7.78
N GLY A 113 -8.37 3.94 -6.78
CA GLY A 113 -8.33 3.59 -5.37
C GLY A 113 -9.49 2.70 -4.89
N SER A 114 -10.59 2.62 -5.65
CA SER A 114 -11.77 1.83 -5.27
C SER A 114 -11.64 0.33 -5.55
N LEU A 115 -10.63 -0.13 -6.28
CA LEU A 115 -10.46 -1.50 -6.80
C LEU A 115 -10.12 -2.54 -5.72
N LEU A 116 -10.92 -2.59 -4.65
CA LEU A 116 -10.74 -3.54 -3.55
C LEU A 116 -10.92 -4.99 -3.98
N GLU A 117 -11.95 -5.27 -4.80
CA GLU A 117 -12.35 -6.65 -5.13
C GLU A 117 -11.23 -7.44 -5.79
N GLU A 118 -10.57 -6.86 -6.78
CA GLU A 118 -9.47 -7.52 -7.48
C GLU A 118 -8.25 -7.73 -6.59
N THR A 119 -7.94 -6.74 -5.72
CA THR A 119 -6.82 -6.83 -4.78
C THR A 119 -7.10 -7.90 -3.72
N TYR A 120 -8.33 -7.96 -3.20
CA TYR A 120 -8.75 -8.98 -2.25
C TYR A 120 -8.71 -10.38 -2.87
N ASP A 121 -9.25 -10.55 -4.08
CA ASP A 121 -9.23 -11.83 -4.80
C ASP A 121 -7.79 -12.31 -5.05
N ALA A 122 -6.89 -11.40 -5.38
CA ALA A 122 -5.47 -11.72 -5.57
C ALA A 122 -4.83 -12.20 -4.27
N VAL A 123 -5.03 -11.48 -3.17
CA VAL A 123 -4.51 -11.87 -1.84
C VAL A 123 -5.11 -13.21 -1.39
N LEU A 124 -6.41 -13.39 -1.59
CA LEU A 124 -7.10 -14.66 -1.28
C LEU A 124 -6.51 -15.83 -2.07
N THR A 125 -6.26 -15.64 -3.37
CA THR A 125 -5.66 -16.65 -4.26
C THR A 125 -4.24 -16.98 -3.82
N LEU A 126 -3.43 -15.97 -3.51
CA LEU A 126 -2.07 -16.16 -3.00
C LEU A 126 -2.08 -16.93 -1.66
N ALA A 127 -2.97 -16.57 -0.74
CA ALA A 127 -3.08 -17.27 0.53
C ALA A 127 -3.57 -18.72 0.37
N LYS A 128 -4.50 -18.98 -0.56
CA LYS A 128 -4.99 -20.34 -0.88
C LYS A 128 -3.93 -21.22 -1.58
N SER A 129 -2.97 -20.63 -2.28
CA SER A 129 -1.90 -21.39 -2.96
C SER A 129 -0.90 -22.02 -2.00
N VAL A 130 -0.95 -21.67 -0.73
CA VAL A 130 -0.06 -22.18 0.31
C VAL A 130 -0.53 -23.57 0.75
N LYS A 131 0.33 -24.56 0.60
CA LYS A 131 0.02 -25.99 0.90
C LYS A 131 -0.14 -26.30 2.38
N SER A 132 0.31 -25.44 3.28
CA SER A 132 0.28 -25.63 4.73
C SER A 132 -0.62 -24.60 5.42
N LYS A 133 -1.14 -24.93 6.62
CA LYS A 133 -1.94 -24.01 7.45
C LYS A 133 -1.05 -22.96 8.15
N LEU A 134 -0.22 -22.27 7.36
CA LEU A 134 0.67 -21.23 7.88
C LEU A 134 -0.11 -19.96 8.26
N PRO A 135 0.34 -19.21 9.27
CA PRO A 135 -0.17 -17.88 9.53
C PRO A 135 0.14 -16.95 8.37
N VAL A 136 -0.86 -16.15 7.99
CA VAL A 136 -0.76 -15.11 6.95
C VAL A 136 -0.86 -13.75 7.61
N TYR A 137 0.02 -12.85 7.20
CA TYR A 137 0.10 -11.47 7.65
C TYR A 137 0.02 -10.55 6.45
N LEU A 138 -0.85 -9.54 6.51
CA LEU A 138 -0.96 -8.52 5.48
C LEU A 138 -0.28 -7.24 5.95
N ALA A 139 0.56 -6.65 5.12
CA ALA A 139 1.16 -5.36 5.43
C ALA A 139 1.07 -4.41 4.22
N GLY A 140 0.53 -3.21 4.45
CA GLY A 140 0.33 -2.21 3.41
C GLY A 140 0.84 -0.83 3.79
N PHE A 141 1.27 -0.08 2.79
CA PHE A 141 1.90 1.23 2.94
C PHE A 141 1.07 2.30 2.22
N SER A 142 0.76 3.41 2.88
CA SER A 142 0.00 4.52 2.29
C SER A 142 -1.34 4.02 1.70
N LEU A 143 -1.61 4.19 0.41
CA LEU A 143 -2.77 3.62 -0.27
C LEU A 143 -2.85 2.10 -0.11
N GLY A 144 -1.72 1.38 -0.13
CA GLY A 144 -1.67 -0.05 0.19
C GLY A 144 -2.13 -0.36 1.62
N GLY A 145 -1.88 0.55 2.56
CA GLY A 145 -2.40 0.49 3.93
C GLY A 145 -3.93 0.63 3.97
N ASN A 146 -4.49 1.55 3.18
CA ASN A 146 -5.94 1.68 2.99
C ASN A 146 -6.53 0.37 2.43
N PHE A 147 -5.90 -0.22 1.40
CA PHE A 147 -6.32 -1.53 0.87
C PHE A 147 -6.29 -2.61 1.93
N VAL A 148 -5.22 -2.69 2.74
CA VAL A 148 -5.10 -3.71 3.82
C VAL A 148 -6.21 -3.53 4.84
N LEU A 149 -6.53 -2.31 5.27
CA LEU A 149 -7.63 -2.05 6.19
C LEU A 149 -8.98 -2.48 5.59
N ARG A 150 -9.26 -2.13 4.33
CA ARG A 150 -10.48 -2.55 3.64
C ARG A 150 -10.55 -4.07 3.49
N MET A 151 -9.41 -4.72 3.21
CA MET A 151 -9.34 -6.19 3.17
C MET A 151 -9.60 -6.81 4.55
N ALA A 152 -9.14 -6.19 5.64
CA ALA A 152 -9.43 -6.63 7.00
C ALA A 152 -10.94 -6.58 7.33
N GLY A 153 -11.62 -5.49 6.95
CA GLY A 153 -13.07 -5.35 7.07
C GLY A 153 -13.82 -6.40 6.24
N LYS A 154 -13.46 -6.53 4.97
CA LYS A 154 -14.05 -7.52 4.05
C LYS A 154 -13.84 -8.95 4.56
N HIS A 155 -12.62 -9.31 4.99
CA HIS A 155 -12.33 -10.62 5.59
C HIS A 155 -13.22 -10.90 6.80
N SER A 156 -13.44 -9.89 7.64
CA SER A 156 -14.21 -10.04 8.87
C SER A 156 -15.69 -10.31 8.61
N THR A 157 -16.24 -9.75 7.53
CA THR A 157 -17.66 -9.86 7.17
C THR A 157 -17.94 -10.93 6.10
N ALA A 158 -16.91 -11.47 5.46
CA ALA A 158 -17.03 -12.47 4.40
C ALA A 158 -17.55 -13.83 4.92
N LYS A 159 -18.15 -14.61 4.02
CA LYS A 159 -18.47 -16.02 4.25
C LYS A 159 -17.17 -16.82 4.43
N ALA A 160 -17.26 -17.98 5.08
CA ALA A 160 -16.08 -18.78 5.43
C ALA A 160 -15.18 -19.13 4.23
N GLU A 161 -15.77 -19.46 3.09
CA GLU A 161 -15.09 -19.83 1.84
C GLU A 161 -14.40 -18.65 1.13
N GLU A 162 -14.78 -17.42 1.48
CA GLU A 162 -14.23 -16.17 0.96
C GLU A 162 -13.23 -15.52 1.91
N LYS A 163 -13.05 -16.06 3.10
CA LYS A 163 -12.03 -15.59 4.05
C LYS A 163 -10.63 -15.93 3.59
N ILE A 164 -9.69 -15.03 3.83
CA ILE A 164 -8.26 -15.27 3.59
C ILE A 164 -7.79 -16.35 4.57
N PRO A 165 -7.37 -17.54 4.09
CA PRO A 165 -6.94 -18.63 4.97
C PRO A 165 -5.76 -18.20 5.84
N GLY A 166 -5.79 -18.57 7.11
CA GLY A 166 -4.67 -18.33 8.03
C GLY A 166 -4.40 -16.88 8.39
N LEU A 167 -5.23 -15.91 7.98
CA LEU A 167 -5.03 -14.49 8.31
C LEU A 167 -5.01 -14.28 9.82
N LYS A 168 -3.87 -13.81 10.34
CA LYS A 168 -3.63 -13.60 11.78
C LYS A 168 -3.57 -12.14 12.15
N HIS A 169 -2.97 -11.29 11.30
CA HIS A 169 -2.79 -9.89 11.62
C HIS A 169 -2.69 -9.04 10.33
N CYS A 170 -3.24 -7.83 10.39
CA CYS A 170 -3.13 -6.81 9.35
C CYS A 170 -2.31 -5.63 9.87
N PHE A 171 -1.38 -5.11 9.05
CA PHE A 171 -0.55 -3.96 9.36
C PHE A 171 -0.77 -2.87 8.31
N ALA A 172 -1.11 -1.67 8.74
CA ALA A 172 -1.29 -0.51 7.87
C ALA A 172 -0.34 0.62 8.30
N PHE A 173 0.57 1.01 7.42
CA PHE A 173 1.59 2.03 7.68
C PHE A 173 1.25 3.30 6.92
N SER A 174 1.07 4.42 7.65
CA SER A 174 0.61 5.71 7.12
C SER A 174 -0.58 5.55 6.13
N PRO A 175 -1.65 4.79 6.48
CA PRO A 175 -2.76 4.56 5.54
C PRO A 175 -3.54 5.84 5.26
N ALA A 176 -3.97 6.03 4.01
CA ALA A 176 -4.89 7.12 3.65
C ALA A 176 -6.30 6.79 4.14
N LEU A 177 -6.71 7.33 5.30
CA LEU A 177 -8.06 7.10 5.87
C LEU A 177 -9.11 7.87 5.08
N ASP A 178 -8.87 9.16 4.86
CA ASP A 178 -9.62 10.02 3.94
C ASP A 178 -8.75 10.37 2.73
N PRO A 179 -8.91 9.68 1.60
CA PRO A 179 -8.09 9.90 0.41
C PRO A 179 -8.27 11.28 -0.21
N LYS A 180 -9.44 11.92 -0.05
CA LYS A 180 -9.66 13.29 -0.53
C LYS A 180 -8.80 14.28 0.25
N ARG A 181 -8.81 14.21 1.58
CA ARG A 181 -7.97 15.05 2.44
C ARG A 181 -6.49 14.80 2.22
N ALA A 182 -6.09 13.54 2.03
CA ALA A 182 -4.71 13.20 1.70
C ALA A 182 -4.27 13.82 0.36
N THR A 183 -5.15 13.81 -0.66
CA THR A 183 -4.88 14.44 -1.96
C THR A 183 -4.74 15.95 -1.84
N ILE A 184 -5.64 16.62 -1.12
CA ILE A 184 -5.56 18.07 -0.87
C ILE A 184 -4.23 18.41 -0.18
N LYS A 185 -3.90 17.71 0.92
CA LYS A 185 -2.66 17.94 1.66
C LYS A 185 -1.41 17.71 0.81
N MET A 186 -1.43 16.72 -0.06
CA MET A 186 -0.35 16.46 -1.02
C MET A 186 -0.20 17.62 -2.02
N ASP A 187 -1.31 18.14 -2.53
CA ASP A 187 -1.31 19.26 -3.48
C ASP A 187 -0.86 20.58 -2.85
N GLU A 188 -1.05 20.78 -1.55
CA GLU A 188 -0.53 21.93 -0.80
C GLU A 188 1.01 21.94 -0.75
N HIS A 189 1.68 20.80 -0.91
CA HIS A 189 3.13 20.70 -0.84
C HIS A 189 3.75 20.62 -2.26
N PRO A 190 4.39 21.68 -2.77
CA PRO A 190 4.84 21.76 -4.17
C PRO A 190 5.70 20.59 -4.65
N PHE A 191 6.62 20.12 -3.78
CA PHE A 191 7.50 18.99 -4.13
C PHE A 191 6.72 17.66 -4.24
N LEU A 192 5.83 17.36 -3.28
CA LEU A 192 5.03 16.14 -3.29
C LEU A 192 4.04 16.16 -4.44
N ARG A 193 3.35 17.27 -4.64
CA ARG A 193 2.45 17.49 -5.78
C ARG A 193 3.15 17.18 -7.09
N LYS A 194 4.30 17.81 -7.35
CA LYS A 194 5.08 17.60 -8.57
C LYS A 194 5.50 16.15 -8.73
N TYR A 195 5.98 15.54 -7.65
CA TYR A 195 6.43 14.14 -7.66
C TYR A 195 5.31 13.18 -8.03
N PHE A 196 4.18 13.23 -7.33
CA PHE A 196 3.06 12.32 -7.56
C PHE A 196 2.36 12.60 -8.89
N LEU A 197 2.16 13.86 -9.23
CA LEU A 197 1.53 14.25 -10.50
C LEU A 197 2.34 13.76 -11.70
N ASN A 198 3.66 13.96 -11.70
CA ASN A 198 4.53 13.48 -12.78
C ASN A 198 4.56 11.95 -12.87
N SER A 199 4.61 11.26 -11.72
CA SER A 199 4.57 9.79 -11.70
C SER A 199 3.26 9.28 -12.31
N TRP A 200 2.14 9.87 -11.92
CA TRP A 200 0.83 9.48 -12.42
C TRP A 200 0.64 9.81 -13.90
N LYS A 201 1.06 11.01 -14.36
CA LYS A 201 1.04 11.36 -15.79
C LYS A 201 1.82 10.34 -16.62
N SER A 202 3.03 9.99 -16.19
CA SER A 202 3.84 8.96 -16.86
C SER A 202 3.16 7.58 -16.90
N SER A 203 2.48 7.20 -15.82
CA SER A 203 1.69 5.96 -15.76
C SER A 203 0.53 5.98 -16.77
N LEU A 204 -0.22 7.09 -16.83
CA LEU A 204 -1.33 7.27 -17.79
C LEU A 204 -0.84 7.30 -19.23
N GLU A 205 0.24 8.00 -19.53
CA GLU A 205 0.86 8.01 -20.87
C GLU A 205 1.23 6.60 -21.33
N LYS A 206 1.88 5.83 -20.45
CA LYS A 206 2.20 4.42 -20.71
C LYS A 206 0.93 3.61 -20.99
N LYS A 207 -0.14 3.86 -20.25
CA LYS A 207 -1.44 3.22 -20.46
C LYS A 207 -2.05 3.58 -21.80
N GLY A 208 -2.04 4.85 -22.19
CA GLY A 208 -2.52 5.33 -23.50
C GLY A 208 -1.73 4.74 -24.67
N GLN A 209 -0.40 4.60 -24.53
CA GLN A 209 0.43 3.96 -25.55
C GLN A 209 0.10 2.47 -25.74
N LEU A 210 -0.23 1.75 -24.67
CA LEU A 210 -0.56 0.33 -24.72
C LEU A 210 -2.00 0.08 -25.22
N PHE A 211 -2.92 1.00 -24.97
CA PHE A 211 -4.33 0.89 -25.35
C PHE A 211 -4.84 2.15 -26.03
N PRO A 212 -4.28 2.54 -27.20
CA PRO A 212 -4.59 3.82 -27.86
C PRO A 212 -6.03 3.89 -28.39
N HIS A 213 -6.69 2.74 -28.55
CA HIS A 213 -8.10 2.68 -28.93
C HIS A 213 -9.09 2.96 -27.77
N LEU A 214 -8.59 2.93 -26.50
CA LEU A 214 -9.40 3.20 -25.30
C LEU A 214 -9.03 4.55 -24.66
N TYR A 215 -7.78 4.98 -24.78
CA TYR A 215 -7.26 6.11 -24.01
C TYR A 215 -6.44 7.07 -24.87
N SER A 216 -6.74 8.35 -24.70
CA SER A 216 -5.98 9.47 -25.29
C SER A 216 -5.58 10.43 -24.17
N PHE A 217 -4.29 10.55 -23.91
CA PHE A 217 -3.72 11.36 -22.86
C PHE A 217 -2.78 12.45 -23.39
N HIS A 218 -3.21 13.15 -24.45
CA HIS A 218 -2.39 14.19 -25.09
C HIS A 218 -2.38 15.51 -24.34
N ASP A 219 -3.25 15.70 -23.34
CA ASP A 219 -3.50 16.96 -22.65
C ASP A 219 -3.14 16.94 -21.15
N LEU A 220 -2.39 15.94 -20.70
CA LEU A 220 -2.04 15.79 -19.27
C LEU A 220 -1.26 16.97 -18.72
N ASP A 221 -0.48 17.68 -19.54
CA ASP A 221 0.29 18.84 -19.11
C ASP A 221 -0.56 20.05 -18.64
N LYS A 222 -1.83 20.08 -19.01
CA LYS A 222 -2.77 21.11 -18.55
C LYS A 222 -3.07 21.04 -17.05
N TYR A 223 -2.99 19.84 -16.46
CA TYR A 223 -3.33 19.62 -15.05
C TYR A 223 -2.12 19.90 -14.18
N GLN A 224 -2.31 20.77 -13.19
CA GLN A 224 -1.25 21.26 -12.31
C GLN A 224 -1.33 20.68 -10.89
N SER A 225 -2.41 19.95 -10.58
CA SER A 225 -2.58 19.28 -9.30
C SER A 225 -3.08 17.84 -9.46
N VAL A 226 -2.89 17.03 -8.41
CA VAL A 226 -3.41 15.66 -8.37
C VAL A 226 -4.94 15.69 -8.34
N MET A 227 -5.53 16.67 -7.66
CA MET A 227 -6.99 16.82 -7.60
C MET A 227 -7.59 17.10 -8.98
N GLU A 228 -7.06 18.07 -9.73
CA GLU A 228 -7.54 18.37 -11.09
C GLU A 228 -7.47 17.16 -12.02
N LEU A 229 -6.35 16.42 -11.96
CA LEU A 229 -6.21 15.23 -12.77
C LEU A 229 -7.17 14.10 -12.29
N THR A 230 -7.44 14.01 -10.98
CA THR A 230 -8.45 13.08 -10.44
C THR A 230 -9.84 13.41 -10.97
N GLU A 231 -10.22 14.69 -11.01
CA GLU A 231 -11.52 15.13 -11.55
C GLU A 231 -11.68 14.71 -13.01
N LYS A 232 -10.64 14.92 -13.85
CA LYS A 232 -10.63 14.44 -15.24
C LYS A 232 -10.82 12.91 -15.31
N MET A 233 -10.00 12.16 -14.55
CA MET A 233 -10.02 10.71 -14.60
C MET A 233 -11.36 10.14 -14.14
N VAL A 234 -11.95 10.72 -13.12
CA VAL A 234 -13.29 10.33 -12.63
C VAL A 234 -14.34 10.61 -13.69
N LYS A 235 -14.33 11.80 -14.28
CA LYS A 235 -15.33 12.23 -15.27
C LYS A 235 -15.29 11.40 -16.56
N GLU A 236 -14.10 11.08 -17.06
CA GLU A 236 -13.94 10.49 -18.38
C GLU A 236 -13.76 8.97 -18.36
N PHE A 237 -13.22 8.40 -17.29
CA PHE A 237 -12.74 7.03 -17.25
C PHE A 237 -13.24 6.22 -16.04
N SER A 238 -14.26 6.69 -15.33
CA SER A 238 -14.81 5.96 -14.20
C SER A 238 -16.34 5.85 -14.24
N GLN A 239 -16.89 5.02 -13.36
CA GLN A 239 -18.33 4.88 -13.16
C GLN A 239 -18.92 5.86 -12.14
N PHE A 240 -18.08 6.66 -11.49
CA PHE A 240 -18.51 7.58 -10.45
C PHE A 240 -19.08 8.86 -11.04
N ARG A 241 -20.14 9.37 -10.41
CA ARG A 241 -20.85 10.60 -10.86
C ARG A 241 -20.09 11.88 -10.48
N SER A 242 -19.24 11.79 -9.46
CA SER A 242 -18.44 12.92 -8.99
C SER A 242 -17.13 12.44 -8.33
N VAL A 243 -16.19 13.35 -8.20
CA VAL A 243 -14.94 13.10 -7.47
C VAL A 243 -15.19 12.80 -5.99
N ASP A 244 -16.25 13.36 -5.40
CA ASP A 244 -16.64 13.09 -4.02
C ASP A 244 -17.14 11.64 -3.86
N GLU A 245 -18.00 11.17 -4.76
CA GLU A 245 -18.46 9.79 -4.77
C GLU A 245 -17.27 8.83 -4.94
N TYR A 246 -16.32 9.16 -5.81
CA TYR A 246 -15.11 8.39 -5.99
C TYR A 246 -14.31 8.27 -4.69
N PHE A 247 -13.97 9.39 -4.05
CA PHE A 247 -13.20 9.35 -2.80
C PHE A 247 -13.96 8.66 -1.68
N LEU A 248 -15.26 8.90 -1.54
CA LEU A 248 -16.10 8.22 -0.53
C LEU A 248 -16.12 6.70 -0.71
N SER A 249 -15.96 6.18 -1.93
CA SER A 249 -15.96 4.75 -2.20
C SER A 249 -14.84 3.97 -1.51
N TYR A 250 -13.78 4.66 -1.06
CA TYR A 250 -12.67 4.05 -0.34
C TYR A 250 -12.17 4.86 0.87
N THR A 251 -12.94 5.84 1.31
CA THR A 251 -12.78 6.52 2.61
C THR A 251 -13.17 5.57 3.74
N LEU A 252 -12.40 5.57 4.82
CA LEU A 252 -12.58 4.70 5.98
C LEU A 252 -13.32 5.46 7.10
N SER A 253 -14.61 5.23 7.21
CA SER A 253 -15.46 5.85 8.23
C SER A 253 -15.42 5.08 9.56
N ASP A 254 -15.96 5.67 10.63
CA ASP A 254 -16.14 5.02 11.93
C ASP A 254 -16.92 3.70 11.83
N LEU A 255 -17.98 3.71 11.00
CA LEU A 255 -18.78 2.51 10.75
C LEU A 255 -17.95 1.41 10.08
N PHE A 256 -17.06 1.79 9.17
CA PHE A 256 -16.15 0.85 8.55
C PHE A 256 -15.21 0.21 9.59
N PHE A 257 -14.58 0.98 10.46
CA PHE A 257 -13.67 0.44 11.48
C PHE A 257 -14.35 -0.57 12.40
N ARG A 258 -15.65 -0.39 12.71
CA ARG A 258 -16.44 -1.34 13.49
C ARG A 258 -16.61 -2.70 12.80
N THR A 259 -16.40 -2.81 11.50
CA THR A 259 -16.47 -4.09 10.78
C THR A 259 -15.23 -4.96 10.98
N ILE A 260 -14.08 -4.38 11.35
CA ILE A 260 -12.82 -5.11 11.51
C ILE A 260 -12.86 -5.99 12.76
N LYS A 261 -12.70 -7.31 12.57
CA LYS A 261 -12.66 -8.33 13.63
C LYS A 261 -11.40 -9.22 13.55
N VAL A 262 -10.44 -8.84 12.75
CA VAL A 262 -9.10 -9.44 12.69
C VAL A 262 -8.09 -8.50 13.37
N PRO A 263 -7.13 -9.02 14.16
CA PRO A 263 -6.10 -8.18 14.76
C PRO A 263 -5.44 -7.28 13.73
N THR A 264 -5.42 -5.98 13.99
CA THR A 264 -4.94 -4.97 13.05
C THR A 264 -4.14 -3.92 13.78
N THR A 265 -2.95 -3.60 13.29
CA THR A 265 -2.13 -2.51 13.81
C THR A 265 -1.98 -1.42 12.76
N ILE A 266 -2.29 -0.19 13.15
CA ILE A 266 -2.13 1.01 12.32
C ILE A 266 -0.99 1.82 12.91
N LEU A 267 0.01 2.17 12.10
CA LEU A 267 1.09 3.07 12.49
C LEU A 267 1.05 4.33 11.62
N THR A 268 1.06 5.49 12.27
CA THR A 268 1.16 6.79 11.61
C THR A 268 2.05 7.74 12.40
N SER A 269 2.39 8.89 11.83
CA SER A 269 3.13 9.95 12.52
C SER A 269 2.42 11.29 12.45
N MET A 270 2.60 12.11 13.50
CA MET A 270 2.04 13.46 13.56
C MET A 270 2.64 14.39 12.50
N ASP A 271 3.87 14.11 12.08
CA ASP A 271 4.62 14.89 11.10
C ASP A 271 4.51 14.35 9.66
N ASP A 272 3.57 13.40 9.38
CA ASP A 272 3.36 12.88 8.03
C ASP A 272 2.98 14.01 7.06
N PRO A 273 3.76 14.27 5.99
CA PRO A 273 3.48 15.38 5.07
C PRO A 273 2.36 15.08 4.07
N VAL A 274 1.87 13.83 4.00
CA VAL A 274 0.84 13.37 3.07
C VAL A 274 -0.47 13.09 3.78
N ILE A 275 -0.43 12.38 4.91
CA ILE A 275 -1.64 11.92 5.61
C ILE A 275 -1.95 12.82 6.81
N PRO A 276 -3.18 13.34 6.95
CA PRO A 276 -3.61 14.08 8.14
C PRO A 276 -3.70 13.16 9.37
N TRP A 277 -2.78 13.29 10.32
CA TRP A 277 -2.70 12.37 11.47
C TRP A 277 -3.88 12.46 12.44
N LYS A 278 -4.58 13.59 12.49
CA LYS A 278 -5.72 13.77 13.41
C LYS A 278 -6.85 12.78 13.16
N GLU A 279 -7.04 12.35 11.92
CA GLU A 279 -8.05 11.34 11.55
C GLU A 279 -7.88 10.03 12.33
N PHE A 280 -6.65 9.68 12.72
CA PHE A 280 -6.37 8.45 13.47
C PHE A 280 -6.83 8.54 14.94
N THR A 281 -7.01 9.73 15.50
CA THR A 281 -7.54 9.91 16.85
C THR A 281 -9.05 9.71 16.92
N GLU A 282 -9.70 9.72 15.77
CA GLU A 282 -11.15 9.53 15.63
C GLU A 282 -11.54 8.06 15.41
N ILE A 283 -10.56 7.16 15.21
CA ILE A 283 -10.82 5.73 15.05
C ILE A 283 -11.48 5.17 16.32
N PRO A 284 -12.66 4.52 16.22
CA PRO A 284 -13.34 3.98 17.38
C PRO A 284 -12.50 2.96 18.13
N SER A 285 -12.55 2.99 19.46
CA SER A 285 -11.90 1.97 20.30
C SER A 285 -12.41 0.57 19.93
N SER A 286 -11.49 -0.37 19.76
CA SER A 286 -11.77 -1.73 19.35
C SER A 286 -10.76 -2.71 19.96
N ALA A 287 -11.22 -3.89 20.36
CA ALA A 287 -10.34 -4.97 20.80
C ALA A 287 -9.45 -5.52 19.66
N TYR A 288 -9.74 -5.18 18.41
CA TYR A 288 -9.05 -5.68 17.23
C TYR A 288 -8.09 -4.67 16.62
N ILE A 289 -8.20 -3.39 16.96
CA ILE A 289 -7.43 -2.32 16.31
C ILE A 289 -6.51 -1.65 17.32
N ASP A 290 -5.22 -1.69 17.05
CA ASP A 290 -4.17 -1.02 17.79
C ASP A 290 -3.64 0.15 16.95
N VAL A 291 -3.83 1.38 17.40
CA VAL A 291 -3.39 2.60 16.69
C VAL A 291 -2.16 3.16 17.40
N VAL A 292 -1.05 3.21 16.67
CA VAL A 292 0.23 3.76 17.13
C VAL A 292 0.47 5.08 16.39
N ILE A 293 0.46 6.18 17.13
CA ILE A 293 0.73 7.53 16.61
C ILE A 293 2.06 7.99 17.17
N GLU A 294 3.07 8.08 16.32
CA GLU A 294 4.39 8.57 16.69
C GLU A 294 4.51 10.08 16.40
N ALA A 295 5.26 10.81 17.22
CA ALA A 295 5.46 12.25 17.01
C ALA A 295 6.20 12.55 15.70
N LYS A 296 7.08 11.65 15.28
CA LYS A 296 7.90 11.74 14.09
C LYS A 296 7.82 10.44 13.30
N GLY A 297 8.26 10.45 12.04
CA GLY A 297 8.23 9.25 11.18
C GLY A 297 8.08 9.59 9.70
N GLY A 298 7.53 10.76 9.38
CA GLY A 298 7.21 11.14 8.02
C GLY A 298 6.23 10.17 7.37
N HIS A 299 6.13 10.20 6.06
CA HIS A 299 5.26 9.30 5.31
C HIS A 299 5.92 7.94 5.07
N CYS A 300 5.45 6.90 5.75
CA CYS A 300 6.01 5.54 5.66
C CYS A 300 7.51 5.41 5.97
N GLY A 301 8.12 6.40 6.66
CA GLY A 301 9.55 6.42 6.97
C GLY A 301 9.88 5.53 8.13
N PHE A 302 9.76 6.07 9.34
CA PHE A 302 10.05 5.38 10.59
C PHE A 302 11.45 4.73 10.62
N ILE A 303 12.45 5.40 10.02
CA ILE A 303 13.82 4.92 9.88
C ILE A 303 14.59 5.20 11.15
N GLU A 304 15.20 4.15 11.74
CA GLU A 304 15.88 4.19 13.02
C GLU A 304 17.41 4.24 12.93
N ASP A 305 18.00 3.79 11.82
CA ASP A 305 19.44 3.72 11.67
C ASP A 305 19.93 3.95 10.23
N TRP A 306 21.24 4.04 10.03
CA TRP A 306 21.87 4.23 8.73
C TRP A 306 21.74 3.02 7.79
N LYS A 307 21.43 1.83 8.32
CA LYS A 307 21.08 0.64 7.54
C LYS A 307 19.65 0.73 7.04
N ARG A 308 18.93 1.78 7.46
CA ARG A 308 17.53 2.06 7.17
C ARG A 308 16.60 0.96 7.68
N SER A 309 16.90 0.44 8.87
CA SER A 309 15.97 -0.37 9.63
C SER A 309 14.75 0.46 9.99
N SER A 310 13.58 -0.13 9.90
CA SER A 310 12.33 0.58 10.12
C SER A 310 11.65 0.10 11.40
N TYR A 311 11.14 1.04 12.20
CA TYR A 311 10.42 0.77 13.43
C TYR A 311 9.22 -0.16 13.23
N TYR A 312 8.53 -0.05 12.09
CA TYR A 312 7.40 -0.93 11.80
C TYR A 312 7.80 -2.42 11.68
N TRP A 313 9.06 -2.78 11.40
CA TRP A 313 9.49 -4.18 11.48
C TRP A 313 9.42 -4.71 12.89
N ARG A 314 9.86 -3.92 13.89
CA ARG A 314 9.77 -4.31 15.31
C ARG A 314 8.32 -4.44 15.77
N ILE A 315 7.41 -3.57 15.27
CA ILE A 315 5.97 -3.68 15.54
C ILE A 315 5.44 -5.00 14.96
N MET A 316 5.78 -5.30 13.70
CA MET A 316 5.36 -6.55 13.07
C MET A 316 5.90 -7.76 13.83
N GLU A 317 7.20 -7.82 14.11
CA GLU A 317 7.82 -8.93 14.86
C GLU A 317 7.12 -9.18 16.21
N LYS A 318 6.85 -8.12 16.97
CA LYS A 318 6.16 -8.22 18.26
C LYS A 318 4.75 -8.83 18.16
N LYS A 319 4.06 -8.62 17.04
CA LYS A 319 2.67 -9.08 16.82
C LYS A 319 2.62 -10.43 16.09
N MET A 320 3.70 -10.81 15.47
CA MET A 320 3.80 -12.09 14.71
C MET A 320 4.33 -13.24 15.57
N GLY A 321 4.94 -12.95 16.71
CA GLY A 321 5.45 -13.93 17.68
C GLY A 321 6.94 -14.15 17.57
#